data_bbaed79825f45c83ee2d19101d223864
#
_entry.id   bbaed79825f45c83ee2d19101d223864
#
_cell.length_a   1.000
_cell.length_b   1.000
_cell.length_c   1.000
_cell.angle_alpha   90.00
_cell.angle_beta   90.00
_cell.angle_gamma   90.00
#
_symmetry.space_group_name_H-M   'P 1'
#
loop_
_entity.id
_entity.type
_entity.pdbx_description
1 polymer ?
#
loop_
_entity_poly.entity_id
_entity_poly.type
_entity_poly.pdbx_seq_one_letter_code
_entity_poly.pdbx_strand_id
1 'polypeptide(L)'
;MNQEIAVPRTPLHQFTVPLSATRRGARLARLLAAEQLRAWGLPLDPARLIVAELAANAVLHGRVPGRDFRLTLVVTAPGVLRIEVTDARGESVPVAGSAAPEPSESGYGLLLVEELADRWGVVRGPEPCKTVWAEVGIRCGPR
;
A
#
# COMPACT_ATOMS: atom_id res chain seq x y z
N MET A 1 13.97 8.75 13.07
CA MET A 1 13.53 8.43 13.24
C MET A 1 13.03 7.94 14.07
N ASN A 2 12.57 7.80 14.25
CA ASN A 2 12.07 7.48 15.07
C ASN A 2 11.66 6.24 15.17
N GLN A 3 11.84 5.69 15.70
CA GLN A 3 11.55 4.55 15.76
C GLN A 3 10.65 4.39 16.62
N GLU A 4 9.74 4.43 16.42
CA GLU A 4 8.89 4.29 17.20
C GLU A 4 8.89 3.13 17.87
N ILE A 5 8.84 3.11 18.98
CA ILE A 5 8.79 2.06 19.66
C ILE A 5 7.61 1.54 19.54
N ALA A 6 7.55 0.61 19.17
CA ALA A 6 6.48 0.03 18.90
C ALA A 6 5.71 -0.28 19.98
N VAL A 7 4.76 0.35 20.18
CA VAL A 7 3.74 -0.09 21.00
C VAL A 7 2.95 -1.02 20.18
N PRO A 8 2.88 -2.24 20.49
CA PRO A 8 2.18 -3.19 19.67
C PRO A 8 0.73 -2.81 19.60
N ARG A 9 0.24 -2.67 18.40
CA ARG A 9 -1.15 -2.38 18.19
C ARG A 9 -1.84 -3.66 17.83
N THR A 10 -2.93 -3.93 18.48
CA THR A 10 -3.69 -5.14 18.17
C THR A 10 -4.53 -4.87 16.93
N PRO A 11 -4.40 -5.68 15.91
CA PRO A 11 -5.23 -5.47 14.73
C PRO A 11 -6.68 -5.78 15.03
N LEU A 12 -7.54 -4.88 14.62
CA LEU A 12 -8.97 -5.11 14.70
C LEU A 12 -9.45 -5.88 13.49
N HIS A 13 -8.84 -5.65 12.34
CA HIS A 13 -9.18 -6.34 11.12
C HIS A 13 -7.91 -6.54 10.32
N GLN A 14 -7.85 -7.61 9.57
CA GLN A 14 -6.67 -7.88 8.78
C GLN A 14 -7.05 -8.68 7.55
N PHE A 15 -6.45 -8.35 6.42
CA PHE A 15 -6.75 -9.02 5.16
C PHE A 15 -5.46 -9.04 4.34
N THR A 16 -5.14 -10.19 3.78
CA THR A 16 -3.94 -10.34 2.96
C THR A 16 -4.27 -11.22 1.79
N VAL A 17 -3.80 -10.85 0.61
CA VAL A 17 -4.03 -11.65 -0.58
C VAL A 17 -2.86 -11.52 -1.54
N PRO A 18 -2.38 -12.64 -2.11
CA PRO A 18 -1.38 -12.57 -3.17
C PRO A 18 -2.06 -12.39 -4.51
N LEU A 19 -1.42 -11.62 -5.39
CA LEU A 19 -2.01 -11.30 -6.69
C LEU A 19 -0.92 -11.33 -7.74
N SER A 20 -1.29 -11.68 -8.96
CA SER A 20 -0.31 -11.70 -10.02
C SER A 20 0.20 -10.29 -10.31
N ALA A 21 1.45 -10.19 -10.69
CA ALA A 21 2.04 -8.90 -10.97
C ALA A 21 1.73 -8.50 -12.40
N THR A 22 0.45 -8.31 -12.69
CA THR A 22 -0.07 -7.96 -13.99
C THR A 22 -1.11 -6.88 -13.84
N ARG A 23 -1.53 -6.29 -14.93
CA ARG A 23 -2.60 -5.32 -14.90
C ARG A 23 -3.83 -5.89 -14.27
N ARG A 24 -4.15 -7.14 -14.58
CA ARG A 24 -5.30 -7.78 -13.99
C ARG A 24 -5.13 -7.90 -12.48
N GLY A 25 -3.94 -8.26 -12.02
CA GLY A 25 -3.68 -8.37 -10.59
C GLY A 25 -3.85 -7.04 -9.89
N ALA A 26 -3.37 -5.96 -10.51
CA ALA A 26 -3.52 -4.64 -9.93
C ALA A 26 -4.98 -4.24 -9.85
N ARG A 27 -5.75 -4.57 -10.88
CA ARG A 27 -7.17 -4.27 -10.86
C ARG A 27 -7.89 -5.05 -9.78
N LEU A 28 -7.52 -6.33 -9.62
CA LEU A 28 -8.11 -7.14 -8.57
C LEU A 28 -7.77 -6.59 -7.20
N ALA A 29 -6.54 -6.09 -7.02
CA ALA A 29 -6.17 -5.49 -5.75
C ALA A 29 -7.14 -4.37 -5.37
N ARG A 30 -7.43 -3.52 -6.34
CA ARG A 30 -8.31 -2.39 -6.09
C ARG A 30 -9.73 -2.87 -5.76
N LEU A 31 -10.23 -3.84 -6.50
CA LEU A 31 -11.58 -4.34 -6.28
C LEU A 31 -11.70 -5.08 -4.95
N LEU A 32 -10.71 -5.89 -4.62
CA LEU A 32 -10.75 -6.63 -3.38
C LEU A 32 -10.62 -5.70 -2.19
N ALA A 33 -9.78 -4.68 -2.30
CA ALA A 33 -9.65 -3.71 -1.23
C ALA A 33 -10.98 -2.99 -0.99
N ALA A 34 -11.64 -2.58 -2.07
CA ALA A 34 -12.91 -1.90 -1.91
C ALA A 34 -13.94 -2.81 -1.26
N GLU A 35 -13.96 -4.06 -1.67
CA GLU A 35 -14.91 -5.00 -1.11
C GLU A 35 -14.63 -5.24 0.37
N GLN A 36 -13.37 -5.37 0.74
CA GLN A 36 -13.02 -5.59 2.12
C GLN A 36 -13.32 -4.38 2.99
N LEU A 37 -13.03 -3.19 2.49
CA LEU A 37 -13.33 -1.99 3.24
C LEU A 37 -14.83 -1.84 3.45
N ARG A 38 -15.59 -2.19 2.43
CA ARG A 38 -17.03 -2.15 2.54
C ARG A 38 -17.53 -3.13 3.60
N ALA A 39 -16.96 -4.33 3.60
CA ALA A 39 -17.34 -5.33 4.58
C ALA A 39 -17.03 -4.89 6.00
N TRP A 40 -15.97 -4.13 6.17
CA TRP A 40 -15.60 -3.62 7.48
C TRP A 40 -16.32 -2.33 7.83
N GLY A 41 -17.11 -1.80 6.91
CA GLY A 41 -17.83 -0.55 7.18
C GLY A 41 -16.96 0.67 7.17
N LEU A 42 -15.88 0.65 6.40
CA LEU A 42 -14.94 1.75 6.39
C LEU A 42 -15.06 2.56 5.11
N PRO A 43 -14.58 3.80 5.14
CA PRO A 43 -14.63 4.62 3.93
C PRO A 43 -13.75 4.02 2.84
N LEU A 44 -14.19 4.15 1.61
CA LEU A 44 -13.41 3.63 0.50
C LEU A 44 -12.26 4.54 0.11
N ASP A 45 -12.44 5.83 0.22
CA ASP A 45 -11.40 6.77 -0.16
C ASP A 45 -10.86 7.46 1.08
N PRO A 46 -9.61 7.82 1.10
CA PRO A 46 -8.66 7.72 0.00
C PRO A 46 -7.97 6.37 -0.13
N ALA A 47 -8.34 5.42 0.69
CA ALA A 47 -7.64 4.13 0.73
C ALA A 47 -7.65 3.45 -0.63
N ARG A 48 -8.78 3.48 -1.33
CA ARG A 48 -8.88 2.82 -2.61
C ARG A 48 -7.90 3.40 -3.62
N LEU A 49 -7.72 4.71 -3.59
CA LEU A 49 -6.78 5.35 -4.49
C LEU A 49 -5.35 4.98 -4.14
N ILE A 50 -5.05 4.88 -2.86
CA ILE A 50 -3.71 4.49 -2.43
C ILE A 50 -3.42 3.07 -2.87
N VAL A 51 -4.37 2.17 -2.69
CA VAL A 51 -4.18 0.79 -3.12
C VAL A 51 -3.90 0.74 -4.62
N ALA A 52 -4.65 1.52 -5.40
CA ALA A 52 -4.47 1.52 -6.84
C ALA A 52 -3.06 1.95 -7.22
N GLU A 53 -2.54 2.98 -6.55
CA GLU A 53 -1.22 3.48 -6.89
C GLU A 53 -0.13 2.53 -6.44
N LEU A 54 -0.25 1.96 -5.27
CA LEU A 54 0.77 1.04 -4.79
C LEU A 54 0.76 -0.24 -5.60
N ALA A 55 -0.40 -0.73 -6.00
CA ALA A 55 -0.46 -1.92 -6.82
C ALA A 55 0.10 -1.66 -8.22
N ALA A 56 -0.19 -0.49 -8.78
CA ALA A 56 0.37 -0.14 -10.07
C ALA A 56 1.89 -0.09 -10.02
N ASN A 57 2.42 0.47 -8.95
CA ASN A 57 3.87 0.51 -8.79
C ASN A 57 4.46 -0.89 -8.69
N ALA A 58 3.79 -1.79 -8.00
CA ALA A 58 4.30 -3.16 -7.87
C ALA A 58 4.34 -3.84 -9.23
N VAL A 59 3.34 -3.58 -10.07
CA VAL A 59 3.30 -4.20 -11.38
C VAL A 59 4.29 -3.55 -12.35
N LEU A 60 4.40 -2.24 -12.31
CA LEU A 60 5.26 -1.55 -13.26
C LEU A 60 6.72 -1.59 -12.89
N HIS A 61 7.02 -1.55 -11.61
CA HIS A 61 8.40 -1.39 -11.18
C HIS A 61 8.89 -2.48 -10.26
N GLY A 62 7.99 -3.26 -9.68
CA GLY A 62 8.39 -4.31 -8.74
C GLY A 62 8.23 -5.71 -9.30
N ARG A 63 7.89 -5.82 -10.57
CA ARG A 63 7.57 -7.10 -11.13
C ARG A 63 8.79 -7.97 -11.32
N VAL A 64 8.67 -9.21 -10.87
CA VAL A 64 9.64 -10.24 -11.16
C VAL A 64 8.83 -11.37 -11.79
N PRO A 65 9.17 -11.77 -13.00
CA PRO A 65 8.36 -12.78 -13.69
C PRO A 65 8.17 -14.03 -12.84
N GLY A 66 6.95 -14.49 -12.78
CA GLY A 66 6.66 -15.68 -12.01
C GLY A 66 6.44 -15.44 -10.54
N ARG A 67 6.56 -14.20 -10.06
CA ARG A 67 6.36 -13.89 -8.66
C ARG A 67 5.17 -12.97 -8.50
N ASP A 68 4.39 -13.23 -7.47
CA ASP A 68 3.23 -12.40 -7.17
C ASP A 68 3.62 -11.20 -6.33
N PHE A 69 2.74 -10.22 -6.24
CA PHE A 69 2.86 -9.23 -5.19
C PHE A 69 1.76 -9.52 -4.17
N ARG A 70 1.84 -8.90 -3.02
CA ARG A 70 0.87 -9.17 -1.95
C ARG A 70 0.29 -7.88 -1.44
N LEU A 71 -1.01 -7.86 -1.29
CA LEU A 71 -1.71 -6.71 -0.71
C LEU A 71 -2.12 -7.08 0.70
N THR A 72 -1.86 -6.20 1.65
CA THR A 72 -2.28 -6.40 3.03
C THR A 72 -2.98 -5.14 3.52
N LEU A 73 -4.11 -5.32 4.17
CA LEU A 73 -4.84 -4.24 4.82
C LEU A 73 -4.95 -4.57 6.29
N VAL A 74 -4.60 -3.64 7.14
CA VAL A 74 -4.67 -3.84 8.58
C VAL A 74 -5.31 -2.63 9.22
N VAL A 75 -6.32 -2.87 10.03
CA VAL A 75 -6.96 -1.80 10.78
C VAL A 75 -6.59 -1.98 12.23
N THR A 76 -6.04 -0.96 12.85
CA THR A 76 -5.69 -1.02 14.25
C THR A 76 -6.39 0.08 15.02
N ALA A 77 -6.53 -0.12 16.30
CA ALA A 77 -7.06 0.92 17.16
C ALA A 77 -6.03 2.02 17.32
N PRO A 78 -6.44 3.25 17.42
CA PRO A 78 -7.80 3.73 17.57
C PRO A 78 -8.50 4.02 16.25
N GLY A 79 -7.91 3.78 15.16
CA GLY A 79 -8.57 4.03 13.89
C GLY A 79 -7.57 4.37 12.82
N VAL A 80 -6.68 3.43 12.54
CA VAL A 80 -5.68 3.62 11.50
C VAL A 80 -5.78 2.44 10.55
N LEU A 81 -5.89 2.74 9.28
CA LEU A 81 -5.81 1.72 8.25
C LEU A 81 -4.42 1.75 7.66
N ARG A 82 -3.76 0.62 7.68
CA ARG A 82 -2.45 0.49 7.07
C ARG A 82 -2.58 -0.37 5.83
N ILE A 83 -2.06 0.13 4.73
CA ILE A 83 -2.08 -0.54 3.44
C ILE A 83 -0.65 -0.91 3.12
N GLU A 84 -0.41 -2.17 2.77
CA GLU A 84 0.94 -2.61 2.43
C GLU A 84 0.90 -3.36 1.12
N VAL A 85 1.84 -3.08 0.25
CA VAL A 85 2.00 -3.83 -0.99
C VAL A 85 3.43 -4.32 -1.03
N THR A 86 3.60 -5.63 -1.06
CA THR A 86 4.92 -6.26 -1.03
C THR A 86 5.21 -6.88 -2.38
N ASP A 87 6.32 -6.53 -2.99
CA ASP A 87 6.72 -7.15 -4.24
C ASP A 87 8.08 -7.80 -4.07
N ALA A 88 8.51 -8.53 -5.09
CA ALA A 88 9.71 -9.34 -5.00
C ALA A 88 10.96 -8.63 -5.50
N ARG A 89 10.87 -7.33 -5.81
CA ARG A 89 12.01 -6.65 -6.38
C ARG A 89 12.55 -5.60 -5.43
N GLY A 90 13.25 -6.06 -4.43
CA GLY A 90 13.71 -5.17 -3.37
C GLY A 90 14.69 -4.11 -3.80
N GLU A 91 15.42 -4.34 -4.89
CA GLU A 91 16.41 -3.35 -5.29
C GLU A 91 15.78 -2.14 -5.96
N SER A 92 14.51 -2.19 -6.32
CA SER A 92 13.90 -1.09 -7.01
C SER A 92 13.03 -0.33 -6.04
N VAL A 93 13.62 0.61 -5.34
CA VAL A 93 12.90 1.33 -4.30
C VAL A 93 12.36 2.64 -4.85
N PRO A 94 11.06 2.87 -4.72
CA PRO A 94 10.48 4.11 -5.22
C PRO A 94 10.89 5.30 -4.37
N VAL A 95 10.95 6.46 -4.99
CA VAL A 95 11.31 7.67 -4.30
C VAL A 95 10.30 8.73 -4.65
N ALA A 96 9.54 9.14 -3.68
CA ALA A 96 8.49 10.13 -3.91
C ALA A 96 9.11 11.51 -4.07
N GLY A 97 8.54 12.27 -4.95
CA GLY A 97 9.00 13.64 -5.11
C GLY A 97 10.39 13.73 -5.62
N SER A 98 10.96 12.66 -6.09
CA SER A 98 12.30 12.74 -6.51
C SER A 98 12.33 13.47 -7.81
N ALA A 99 13.39 14.10 -8.03
CA ALA A 99 13.56 14.82 -9.25
C ALA A 99 13.96 13.87 -10.31
N ALA A 100 13.22 12.87 -10.48
CA ALA A 100 13.54 11.93 -11.49
C ALA A 100 13.61 12.65 -12.79
N PRO A 101 14.54 12.35 -13.54
CA PRO A 101 14.74 13.04 -14.78
C PRO A 101 13.59 12.94 -15.68
N GLU A 102 12.88 11.84 -15.68
CA GLU A 102 11.81 11.78 -16.50
C GLU A 102 10.62 11.51 -15.76
N PRO A 103 9.55 12.05 -16.12
CA PRO A 103 8.32 11.85 -15.46
C PRO A 103 7.91 10.43 -15.66
N SER A 104 8.00 9.66 -14.70
CA SER A 104 7.57 8.29 -14.80
C SER A 104 6.29 8.19 -14.04
N GLU A 105 5.53 7.18 -14.38
CA GLU A 105 4.30 6.99 -13.69
C GLU A 105 4.48 6.68 -12.27
N SER A 106 5.56 6.06 -11.92
CA SER A 106 5.78 5.73 -10.52
C SER A 106 5.98 7.00 -9.72
N GLY A 107 6.59 8.01 -10.31
CA GLY A 107 6.78 9.24 -9.59
C GLY A 107 5.45 9.90 -9.28
N TYR A 108 4.55 9.91 -10.24
CA TYR A 108 3.27 10.52 -9.99
C TYR A 108 2.47 9.72 -9.00
N GLY A 109 2.54 8.41 -9.07
CA GLY A 109 1.79 7.58 -8.15
C GLY A 109 2.19 7.83 -6.72
N LEU A 110 3.48 7.96 -6.47
CA LEU A 110 3.92 8.19 -5.10
C LEU A 110 3.63 9.59 -4.62
N LEU A 111 3.60 10.55 -5.53
CA LEU A 111 3.17 11.87 -5.13
C LEU A 111 1.74 11.85 -4.65
N LEU A 112 0.89 11.08 -5.31
CA LEU A 112 -0.49 10.97 -4.89
C LEU A 112 -0.57 10.29 -3.53
N VAL A 113 0.21 9.24 -3.31
CA VAL A 113 0.22 8.56 -2.02
C VAL A 113 0.67 9.54 -0.94
N GLU A 114 1.71 10.30 -1.23
CA GLU A 114 2.22 11.25 -0.27
C GLU A 114 1.17 12.29 0.09
N GLU A 115 0.36 12.69 -0.88
CA GLU A 115 -0.68 13.65 -0.61
C GLU A 115 -1.82 13.05 0.19
N LEU A 116 -2.18 11.82 -0.06
CA LEU A 116 -3.36 11.23 0.53
C LEU A 116 -3.12 10.52 1.85
N ALA A 117 -1.92 9.99 2.05
CA ALA A 117 -1.64 9.23 3.25
C ALA A 117 -1.16 10.13 4.37
N ASP A 118 -1.44 9.76 5.59
CA ASP A 118 -0.90 10.48 6.73
C ASP A 118 0.58 10.16 6.91
N ARG A 119 0.96 8.95 6.59
CA ARG A 119 2.35 8.51 6.67
C ARG A 119 2.54 7.43 5.61
N TRP A 120 3.73 7.29 5.11
CA TRP A 120 4.04 6.22 4.18
C TRP A 120 5.55 5.95 4.21
N GLY A 121 5.95 4.80 3.71
CA GLY A 121 7.35 4.47 3.68
C GLY A 121 7.61 3.19 2.94
N VAL A 122 8.87 2.78 2.94
CA VAL A 122 9.30 1.57 2.25
C VAL A 122 10.14 0.76 3.21
N VAL A 123 9.90 -0.54 3.30
CA VAL A 123 10.68 -1.44 4.11
C VAL A 123 11.27 -2.49 3.21
N ARG A 124 12.58 -2.66 3.25
CA ARG A 124 13.23 -3.69 2.47
C ARG A 124 13.33 -4.96 3.28
N GLY A 125 13.12 -6.08 2.62
CA GLY A 125 13.28 -7.39 3.22
C GLY A 125 11.99 -8.00 3.64
N PRO A 126 12.03 -9.31 3.90
CA PRO A 126 13.19 -10.15 3.72
C PRO A 126 13.55 -10.24 2.25
N GLU A 127 14.82 -10.42 2.02
CA GLU A 127 15.28 -10.52 0.66
C GLU A 127 14.49 -11.53 -0.12
N PRO A 128 14.16 -11.28 -1.34
CA PRO A 128 14.43 -10.08 -2.16
C PRO A 128 13.27 -9.09 -2.15
N CYS A 129 12.44 -9.11 -1.17
CA CYS A 129 11.20 -8.36 -1.17
C CYS A 129 11.34 -6.95 -0.65
N LYS A 130 10.38 -6.12 -1.00
CA LYS A 130 10.23 -4.83 -0.34
C LYS A 130 8.74 -4.59 -0.15
N THR A 131 8.40 -3.81 0.84
CA THR A 131 7.02 -3.45 1.12
C THR A 131 6.90 -1.94 1.10
N VAL A 132 5.98 -1.44 0.30
CA VAL A 132 5.62 -0.03 0.35
C VAL A 132 4.33 0.05 1.13
N TRP A 133 4.30 0.90 2.14
CA TRP A 133 3.14 0.97 3.03
C TRP A 133 2.66 2.40 3.17
N ALA A 134 1.40 2.54 3.52
CA ALA A 134 0.80 3.84 3.77
C ALA A 134 -0.22 3.68 4.89
N GLU A 135 -0.37 4.72 5.69
CA GLU A 135 -1.34 4.72 6.76
C GLU A 135 -2.26 5.92 6.63
N VAL A 136 -3.54 5.68 6.85
CA VAL A 136 -4.52 6.75 6.85
C VAL A 136 -5.41 6.60 8.07
N GLY A 137 -5.73 7.72 8.69
CA GLY A 137 -6.69 7.70 9.77
C GLY A 137 -8.08 7.47 9.23
N ILE A 138 -8.83 6.62 9.90
CA ILE A 138 -10.20 6.41 9.48
C ILE A 138 -11.11 6.88 10.57
N ARG A 139 -12.10 7.69 10.19
CA ARG A 139 -13.05 8.13 11.12
C ARG A 139 -14.22 7.36 10.91
N CYS A 140 -14.69 6.79 11.96
CA CYS A 140 -15.78 5.98 11.83
C CYS A 140 -16.94 6.70 12.18
N GLY A 141 -17.85 6.80 11.48
CA GLY A 141 -19.06 7.31 11.91
C GLY A 141 -19.13 8.76 11.95
N PRO A 142 -20.23 9.25 11.88
CA PRO A 142 -20.37 10.61 11.87
C PRO A 142 -20.34 11.02 13.22
N ARG A 143 -20.19 11.99 13.40
CA ARG A 143 -20.18 12.36 14.57
C ARG A 143 -21.03 13.05 14.72
#